data_8858404fb8a13cacaa8b15275230e097
#
_entry.id   8858404fb8a13cacaa8b15275230e097
#
_cell.length_a   1.000
_cell.length_b   1.000
_cell.length_c   1.000
_cell.angle_alpha   90.00
_cell.angle_beta   90.00
_cell.angle_gamma   90.00
#
_symmetry.space_group_name_H-M   'P 1'
#
loop_
_entity.id
_entity.type
_entity.pdbx_description
1 polymer ?
#
loop_
_entity_poly.entity_id
_entity_poly.type
_entity_poly.pdbx_seq_one_letter_code
_entity_poly.pdbx_strand_id
1 'polypeptide(L)'
;GWYYYKENYANSSAASGQVAYVTKISTLLGEDSGVVNRFAGVVEPQDTVKVNIENGRTVTEVKVKTGDEVKKGQLLFEYDLSSIQDSLKEAQLALDRVKNEALSLNEQIATLEKEKKKANKSSQLSYTIEIETNKMNLKKNEYDQKSKQAEIDKLSQATQNTEVRSEI
;
A
#
# COMPACT_ATOMS: atom_id res chain seq x y z
N GLY A 1 29.72 35.12 11.16
CA GLY A 1 30.30 34.02 11.91
C GLY A 1 30.43 32.80 11.02
N TRP A 2 31.62 32.22 11.00
CA TRP A 2 31.92 31.02 10.24
C TRP A 2 31.81 29.81 11.16
N TYR A 3 31.22 28.70 10.65
CA TYR A 3 31.03 27.46 11.40
C TYR A 3 31.78 26.33 10.76
N TYR A 4 32.37 25.48 11.60
CA TYR A 4 33.11 24.28 11.20
C TYR A 4 32.33 23.03 11.57
N TYR A 5 32.18 22.09 10.65
CA TYR A 5 31.55 20.81 10.84
C TYR A 5 32.58 19.73 11.11
N LYS A 6 32.49 19.03 12.22
CA LYS A 6 33.37 17.92 12.56
C LYS A 6 32.60 16.62 12.53
N GLU A 7 32.90 15.79 11.56
CA GLU A 7 32.44 14.39 11.57
C GLU A 7 33.29 13.60 12.60
N ASN A 8 32.61 12.94 13.53
CA ASN A 8 33.22 11.91 14.36
C ASN A 8 32.85 10.55 13.74
N TYR A 9 33.80 9.94 13.05
CA TYR A 9 33.73 8.53 12.72
C TYR A 9 34.01 7.71 13.97
N ALA A 10 32.97 7.27 14.66
CA ALA A 10 33.05 6.22 15.65
C ALA A 10 32.36 4.99 15.09
N ASN A 11 33.14 4.00 14.73
CA ASN A 11 32.70 2.69 14.30
C ASN A 11 32.22 1.94 15.56
N SER A 12 30.91 1.89 15.77
CA SER A 12 30.24 0.86 16.60
C SER A 12 28.73 0.95 16.48
N SER A 13 28.14 -0.16 16.13
CA SER A 13 26.73 -0.50 16.16
C SER A 13 26.03 -0.09 17.44
N ALA A 14 25.25 0.98 17.41
CA ALA A 14 24.08 1.21 18.27
C ALA A 14 23.33 2.43 17.75
N ALA A 15 22.04 2.31 17.57
CA ALA A 15 21.15 3.38 17.20
C ALA A 15 21.12 4.43 18.32
N SER A 16 21.93 5.50 18.16
CA SER A 16 21.81 6.70 18.97
C SER A 16 21.87 7.89 18.03
N GLY A 17 20.89 8.75 18.10
CA GLY A 17 20.82 9.95 17.28
C GLY A 17 22.15 10.70 17.30
N GLN A 18 22.77 10.85 16.13
CA GLN A 18 23.98 11.62 15.99
C GLN A 18 23.64 13.09 16.19
N VAL A 19 24.30 13.69 17.17
CA VAL A 19 24.18 15.12 17.42
C VAL A 19 25.32 15.82 16.68
N ALA A 20 24.98 16.68 15.73
CA ALA A 20 25.98 17.50 15.05
C ALA A 20 26.34 18.69 15.94
N TYR A 21 27.63 18.83 16.26
CA TYR A 21 28.14 19.97 17.00
C TYR A 21 28.76 20.99 16.06
N VAL A 22 28.30 22.22 16.14
CA VAL A 22 28.86 23.33 15.36
C VAL A 22 29.70 24.18 16.29
N THR A 23 30.97 24.29 15.99
CA THR A 23 31.90 25.13 16.77
C THR A 23 32.36 26.34 15.93
N LYS A 24 32.42 27.50 16.56
CA LYS A 24 32.82 28.72 15.88
C LYS A 24 34.34 28.66 15.59
N ILE A 25 34.74 28.84 14.33
CA ILE A 25 36.13 28.70 13.87
C ILE A 25 37.10 29.60 14.65
N SER A 26 36.65 30.77 15.07
CA SER A 26 37.47 31.71 15.87
C SER A 26 37.98 31.13 17.19
N THR A 27 37.31 30.09 17.73
CA THR A 27 37.72 29.41 18.97
C THR A 27 38.84 28.36 18.73
N LEU A 28 38.97 27.90 17.49
CA LEU A 28 39.98 26.91 17.11
C LEU A 28 41.33 27.50 16.68
N LEU A 29 41.36 28.76 16.24
CA LEU A 29 42.54 29.35 15.63
C LEU A 29 43.35 30.28 16.54
N GLY A 30 42.92 30.50 17.80
CA GLY A 30 43.60 31.44 18.69
C GLY A 30 43.56 32.88 18.16
N GLU A 31 43.40 33.87 18.99
CA GLU A 31 43.13 35.26 18.60
C GLU A 31 44.30 36.01 17.93
N ASP A 32 45.39 35.32 17.48
CA ASP A 32 46.62 36.08 17.14
C ASP A 32 47.32 35.66 15.84
N SER A 33 46.61 35.38 14.78
CA SER A 33 47.22 35.37 13.45
C SER A 33 46.27 35.93 12.40
N GLY A 34 46.60 37.08 11.85
CA GLY A 34 45.86 37.82 10.82
C GLY A 34 45.71 37.10 9.46
N VAL A 35 45.76 35.78 9.42
CA VAL A 35 45.51 34.95 8.24
C VAL A 35 44.10 34.34 8.37
N VAL A 36 43.14 34.98 7.74
CA VAL A 36 41.80 34.43 7.62
C VAL A 36 41.82 33.33 6.57
N ASN A 37 42.06 32.08 7.01
CA ASN A 37 41.87 30.93 6.16
C ASN A 37 40.37 30.72 5.94
N ARG A 38 39.90 31.01 4.71
CA ARG A 38 38.52 30.70 4.31
C ARG A 38 38.47 29.26 3.81
N PHE A 39 37.82 28.43 4.57
CA PHE A 39 37.51 27.07 4.12
C PHE A 39 36.09 27.08 3.51
N ALA A 40 36.00 26.71 2.25
CA ALA A 40 34.70 26.46 1.61
C ALA A 40 34.31 24.99 1.91
N GLY A 41 33.28 24.79 2.66
CA GLY A 41 32.67 23.50 2.91
C GLY A 41 31.34 23.38 2.17
N VAL A 42 31.11 22.23 1.58
CA VAL A 42 29.78 21.86 1.07
C VAL A 42 29.09 21.06 2.18
N VAL A 43 27.90 21.48 2.58
CA VAL A 43 27.07 20.72 3.51
C VAL A 43 26.26 19.74 2.67
N GLU A 44 26.54 18.46 2.81
CA GLU A 44 25.71 17.40 2.23
C GLU A 44 24.81 16.82 3.32
N PRO A 45 23.55 16.51 3.03
CA PRO A 45 22.68 15.82 3.98
C PRO A 45 23.24 14.44 4.28
N GLN A 46 23.27 14.04 5.55
CA GLN A 46 23.84 12.75 6.00
C GLN A 46 23.01 11.57 5.48
N ASP A 47 21.69 11.72 5.47
CA ASP A 47 20.78 10.71 4.95
C ASP A 47 19.72 11.37 4.06
N THR A 48 19.53 10.79 2.89
CA THR A 48 18.48 11.23 1.96
C THR A 48 17.57 10.06 1.66
N VAL A 49 16.29 10.19 1.99
CA VAL A 49 15.28 9.19 1.68
C VAL A 49 14.42 9.65 0.52
N LYS A 50 14.32 8.81 -0.51
CA LYS A 50 13.37 8.99 -1.60
C LYS A 50 12.12 8.19 -1.28
N VAL A 51 11.01 8.88 -1.11
CA VAL A 51 9.71 8.25 -0.92
C VAL A 51 8.96 8.26 -2.25
N ASN A 52 8.61 7.08 -2.74
CA ASN A 52 7.85 6.92 -3.97
C ASN A 52 6.37 6.74 -3.65
N ILE A 53 5.52 7.35 -4.48
CA ILE A 53 4.07 7.11 -4.43
C ILE A 53 3.79 5.73 -5.03
N GLU A 54 2.98 4.93 -4.36
CA GLU A 54 2.54 3.63 -4.87
C GLU A 54 1.71 3.80 -6.14
N ASN A 55 1.99 2.96 -7.15
CA ASN A 55 1.26 3.00 -8.42
C ASN A 55 -0.24 2.77 -8.21
N GLY A 56 -1.04 3.65 -8.81
CA GLY A 56 -2.50 3.57 -8.75
C GLY A 56 -3.14 4.21 -7.51
N ARG A 57 -2.33 4.86 -6.65
CA ARG A 57 -2.85 5.63 -5.50
C ARG A 57 -2.74 7.13 -5.77
N THR A 58 -3.75 7.87 -5.39
CA THR A 58 -3.78 9.33 -5.45
C THR A 58 -3.39 9.91 -4.10
N VAL A 59 -2.59 10.97 -4.12
CA VAL A 59 -2.18 11.70 -2.91
C VAL A 59 -3.12 12.89 -2.71
N THR A 60 -3.64 13.06 -1.50
CA THR A 60 -4.53 14.18 -1.15
C THR A 60 -3.71 15.43 -0.87
N GLU A 61 -2.72 15.31 0.02
CA GLU A 61 -1.93 16.44 0.48
C GLU A 61 -0.49 16.00 0.76
N VAL A 62 0.46 16.79 0.27
CA VAL A 62 1.89 16.63 0.56
C VAL A 62 2.28 17.67 1.60
N LYS A 63 2.78 17.22 2.76
CA LYS A 63 3.12 18.08 3.91
C LYS A 63 4.57 18.58 3.87
N VAL A 64 5.41 18.02 2.98
CA VAL A 64 6.85 18.30 2.89
C VAL A 64 7.26 18.56 1.45
N LYS A 65 8.37 19.26 1.27
CA LYS A 65 8.95 19.54 -0.05
C LYS A 65 10.35 18.93 -0.13
N THR A 66 10.84 18.74 -1.34
CA THR A 66 12.21 18.29 -1.57
C THR A 66 13.20 19.26 -0.92
N GLY A 67 14.06 18.74 -0.04
CA GLY A 67 15.05 19.50 0.71
C GLY A 67 14.62 19.89 2.12
N ASP A 68 13.40 19.60 2.53
CA ASP A 68 12.95 19.80 3.92
C ASP A 68 13.63 18.80 4.86
N GLU A 69 13.99 19.25 6.05
CA GLU A 69 14.40 18.37 7.14
C GLU A 69 13.17 17.69 7.74
N VAL A 70 13.26 16.36 7.89
CA VAL A 70 12.18 15.56 8.47
C VAL A 70 12.67 14.80 9.69
N LYS A 71 11.76 14.57 10.63
CA LYS A 71 12.01 13.76 11.83
C LYS A 71 11.37 12.39 11.69
N LYS A 72 11.96 11.41 12.34
CA LYS A 72 11.38 10.05 12.40
C LYS A 72 9.93 10.08 12.85
N GLY A 73 9.08 9.41 12.08
CA GLY A 73 7.63 9.39 12.33
C GLY A 73 6.85 10.62 11.85
N GLN A 74 7.53 11.63 11.29
CA GLN A 74 6.86 12.80 10.74
C GLN A 74 6.00 12.41 9.53
N LEU A 75 4.77 12.91 9.48
CA LEU A 75 3.87 12.72 8.36
C LEU A 75 4.40 13.44 7.12
N LEU A 76 4.57 12.72 6.02
CA LEU A 76 5.08 13.24 4.76
C LEU A 76 3.94 13.60 3.80
N PHE A 77 3.03 12.66 3.61
CA PHE A 77 1.82 12.83 2.81
C PHE A 77 0.76 11.79 3.15
N GLU A 78 -0.44 12.03 2.67
CA GLU A 78 -1.59 11.14 2.84
C GLU A 78 -2.14 10.73 1.48
N TYR A 79 -2.56 9.47 1.37
CA TYR A 79 -3.28 8.97 0.21
C TYR A 79 -4.76 9.32 0.27
N ASP A 80 -5.34 9.60 -0.90
CA ASP A 80 -6.79 9.79 -1.03
C ASP A 80 -7.53 8.46 -0.80
N LEU A 81 -8.39 8.46 0.20
CA LEU A 81 -9.23 7.31 0.56
C LEU A 81 -10.47 7.19 -0.30
N SER A 82 -10.95 8.28 -0.90
CA SER A 82 -12.24 8.29 -1.61
C SER A 82 -12.23 7.31 -2.78
N SER A 83 -11.18 7.33 -3.58
CA SER A 83 -10.98 6.43 -4.71
C SER A 83 -10.93 4.94 -4.30
N ILE A 84 -10.26 4.65 -3.17
CA ILE A 84 -10.15 3.27 -2.65
C ILE A 84 -11.50 2.81 -2.08
N GLN A 85 -12.22 3.69 -1.39
CA GLN A 85 -13.56 3.39 -0.86
C GLN A 85 -14.58 3.12 -1.97
N ASP A 86 -14.54 3.89 -3.05
CA ASP A 86 -15.39 3.65 -4.22
C ASP A 86 -15.06 2.31 -4.87
N SER A 87 -13.79 2.01 -5.08
CA SER A 87 -13.34 0.71 -5.61
C SER A 87 -13.74 -0.46 -4.69
N LEU A 88 -13.65 -0.28 -3.37
CA LEU A 88 -14.08 -1.28 -2.39
C LEU A 88 -15.59 -1.55 -2.50
N LYS A 89 -16.39 -0.50 -2.63
CA LYS A 89 -17.84 -0.61 -2.79
C LYS A 89 -18.22 -1.30 -4.10
N GLU A 90 -17.53 -0.97 -5.20
CA GLU A 90 -17.73 -1.65 -6.48
C GLU A 90 -17.37 -3.14 -6.41
N ALA A 91 -16.25 -3.47 -5.76
CA ALA A 91 -15.84 -4.87 -5.56
C ALA A 91 -16.83 -5.65 -4.70
N GLN A 92 -17.42 -5.02 -3.65
CA GLN A 92 -18.47 -5.62 -2.83
C GLN A 92 -19.74 -5.89 -3.65
N LEU A 93 -20.18 -4.93 -4.47
CA LEU A 93 -21.32 -5.10 -5.35
C LEU A 93 -21.08 -6.21 -6.40
N ALA A 94 -19.85 -6.30 -6.93
CA ALA A 94 -19.49 -7.38 -7.85
C ALA A 94 -19.54 -8.74 -7.16
N LEU A 95 -19.06 -8.87 -5.92
CA LEU A 95 -19.16 -10.10 -5.13
C LEU A 95 -20.62 -10.49 -4.89
N ASP A 96 -21.47 -9.54 -4.55
CA ASP A 96 -22.90 -9.81 -4.29
C ASP A 96 -23.63 -10.31 -5.56
N ARG A 97 -23.28 -9.77 -6.73
CA ARG A 97 -23.78 -10.28 -8.01
C ARG A 97 -23.40 -11.75 -8.24
N VAL A 98 -22.12 -12.07 -8.03
CA VAL A 98 -21.62 -13.44 -8.19
C VAL A 98 -22.28 -14.39 -7.18
N LYS A 99 -22.53 -13.96 -5.93
CA LYS A 99 -23.27 -14.74 -4.93
C LYS A 99 -24.72 -14.98 -5.35
N ASN A 100 -25.40 -13.96 -5.87
CA ASN A 100 -26.77 -14.10 -6.35
C ASN A 100 -26.87 -15.05 -7.55
N GLU A 101 -25.88 -15.03 -8.46
CA GLU A 101 -25.78 -15.98 -9.54
C GLU A 101 -25.63 -17.43 -9.03
N ALA A 102 -24.82 -17.65 -7.99
CA ALA A 102 -24.67 -18.96 -7.34
C ALA A 102 -26.00 -19.46 -6.76
N LEU A 103 -26.77 -18.57 -6.13
CA LEU A 103 -28.10 -18.91 -5.62
C LEU A 103 -29.04 -19.34 -6.76
N SER A 104 -29.07 -18.59 -7.86
CA SER A 104 -29.87 -18.92 -9.03
C SER A 104 -29.47 -20.26 -9.65
N LEU A 105 -28.15 -20.54 -9.78
CA LEU A 105 -27.65 -21.83 -10.27
C LEU A 105 -28.09 -23.01 -9.38
N ASN A 106 -28.03 -22.82 -8.05
CA ASN A 106 -28.47 -23.85 -7.10
C ASN A 106 -29.98 -24.12 -7.23
N GLU A 107 -30.81 -23.09 -7.38
CA GLU A 107 -32.26 -23.23 -7.60
C GLU A 107 -32.57 -23.96 -8.91
N GLN A 108 -31.82 -23.63 -9.99
CA GLN A 108 -31.94 -24.32 -11.28
C GLN A 108 -31.58 -25.80 -11.15
N ILE A 109 -30.45 -26.11 -10.49
CA ILE A 109 -30.02 -27.49 -10.24
C ILE A 109 -31.10 -28.25 -9.48
N ALA A 110 -31.65 -27.67 -8.39
CA ALA A 110 -32.69 -28.29 -7.58
C ALA A 110 -33.96 -28.54 -8.40
N THR A 111 -34.33 -27.62 -9.28
CA THR A 111 -35.49 -27.75 -10.17
C THR A 111 -35.27 -28.85 -11.18
N LEU A 112 -34.16 -28.87 -11.87
CA LEU A 112 -33.78 -29.89 -12.85
C LEU A 112 -33.70 -31.28 -12.22
N GLU A 113 -33.21 -31.42 -10.99
CA GLU A 113 -33.18 -32.68 -10.28
C GLU A 113 -34.61 -33.23 -9.99
N LYS A 114 -35.54 -32.33 -9.65
CA LYS A 114 -36.98 -32.71 -9.47
C LYS A 114 -37.60 -33.16 -10.76
N GLU A 115 -37.35 -32.44 -11.85
CA GLU A 115 -37.88 -32.77 -13.18
C GLU A 115 -37.29 -34.07 -13.72
N LYS A 116 -35.99 -34.27 -13.54
CA LYS A 116 -35.31 -35.52 -13.92
C LYS A 116 -35.94 -36.75 -13.26
N LYS A 117 -36.34 -36.64 -11.96
CA LYS A 117 -37.01 -37.75 -11.25
C LYS A 117 -38.36 -38.13 -11.84
N LYS A 118 -39.07 -37.17 -12.47
CA LYS A 118 -40.38 -37.37 -13.10
C LYS A 118 -40.26 -37.76 -14.58
N ALA A 119 -39.11 -37.55 -15.19
CA ALA A 119 -38.91 -37.75 -16.61
C ALA A 119 -38.75 -39.21 -16.99
N ASN A 120 -39.10 -39.55 -18.23
CA ASN A 120 -38.84 -40.86 -18.82
C ASN A 120 -37.32 -41.06 -19.05
N LYS A 121 -36.91 -42.32 -19.24
CA LYS A 121 -35.49 -42.67 -19.40
C LYS A 121 -34.77 -41.92 -20.54
N SER A 122 -35.47 -41.62 -21.62
CA SER A 122 -34.84 -40.92 -22.78
C SER A 122 -34.55 -39.44 -22.47
N SER A 123 -35.39 -38.80 -21.65
CA SER A 123 -35.23 -37.40 -21.24
C SER A 123 -34.26 -37.19 -20.04
N GLN A 124 -34.03 -38.26 -19.24
CA GLN A 124 -33.15 -38.16 -18.05
C GLN A 124 -31.70 -37.81 -18.39
N LEU A 125 -31.23 -38.20 -19.58
CA LEU A 125 -29.89 -37.89 -20.04
C LEU A 125 -29.74 -36.37 -20.25
N SER A 126 -30.67 -35.72 -20.91
CA SER A 126 -30.67 -34.26 -21.12
C SER A 126 -30.62 -33.51 -19.79
N TYR A 127 -31.51 -33.85 -18.85
CA TYR A 127 -31.48 -33.26 -17.51
C TYR A 127 -30.14 -33.48 -16.78
N THR A 128 -29.55 -34.66 -16.97
CA THR A 128 -28.24 -34.94 -16.35
C THR A 128 -27.17 -33.99 -16.91
N ILE A 129 -27.13 -33.79 -18.22
CA ILE A 129 -26.16 -32.90 -18.87
C ILE A 129 -26.36 -31.46 -18.39
N GLU A 130 -27.61 -30.98 -18.29
CA GLU A 130 -27.92 -29.64 -17.81
C GLU A 130 -27.52 -29.44 -16.33
N ILE A 131 -27.81 -30.43 -15.49
CA ILE A 131 -27.42 -30.41 -14.08
C ILE A 131 -25.87 -30.34 -13.95
N GLU A 132 -25.16 -31.21 -14.67
CA GLU A 132 -23.69 -31.19 -14.62
C GLU A 132 -23.07 -29.89 -15.18
N THR A 133 -23.68 -29.32 -16.22
CA THR A 133 -23.29 -27.99 -16.76
C THR A 133 -23.49 -26.91 -15.70
N ASN A 134 -24.64 -26.87 -15.03
CA ASN A 134 -24.89 -25.89 -13.96
C ASN A 134 -23.96 -26.09 -12.75
N LYS A 135 -23.64 -27.34 -12.39
CA LYS A 135 -22.63 -27.63 -11.35
C LYS A 135 -21.23 -27.15 -11.74
N MET A 136 -20.84 -27.28 -13.01
CA MET A 136 -19.57 -26.72 -13.49
C MET A 136 -19.58 -25.19 -13.40
N ASN A 137 -20.68 -24.56 -13.81
CA ASN A 137 -20.84 -23.11 -13.69
C ASN A 137 -20.78 -22.66 -12.23
N LEU A 138 -21.36 -23.42 -11.31
CA LEU A 138 -21.29 -23.16 -9.88
C LEU A 138 -19.87 -23.22 -9.34
N LYS A 139 -19.08 -24.22 -9.75
CA LYS A 139 -17.65 -24.30 -9.39
C LYS A 139 -16.85 -23.11 -9.90
N LYS A 140 -17.10 -22.68 -11.14
CA LYS A 140 -16.50 -21.46 -11.69
C LYS A 140 -16.89 -20.24 -10.87
N ASN A 141 -18.15 -20.12 -10.55
CA ASN A 141 -18.67 -19.03 -9.72
C ASN A 141 -18.03 -19.00 -8.32
N GLU A 142 -17.81 -20.14 -7.68
CA GLU A 142 -17.09 -20.26 -6.41
C GLU A 142 -15.67 -19.72 -6.50
N TYR A 143 -15.00 -19.98 -7.62
CA TYR A 143 -13.67 -19.41 -7.87
C TYR A 143 -13.73 -17.89 -8.03
N ASP A 144 -14.71 -17.39 -8.79
CA ASP A 144 -14.92 -15.97 -9.00
C ASP A 144 -15.24 -15.25 -7.67
N GLN A 145 -16.05 -15.87 -6.79
CA GLN A 145 -16.30 -15.34 -5.44
C GLN A 145 -15.00 -15.21 -4.63
N LYS A 146 -14.15 -16.23 -4.63
CA LYS A 146 -12.87 -16.19 -3.92
C LYS A 146 -11.95 -15.09 -4.47
N SER A 147 -11.92 -14.94 -5.80
CA SER A 147 -11.13 -13.88 -6.45
C SER A 147 -11.63 -12.49 -6.06
N LYS A 148 -12.95 -12.27 -6.05
CA LYS A 148 -13.54 -11.00 -5.64
C LYS A 148 -13.35 -10.74 -4.15
N GLN A 149 -13.42 -11.74 -3.31
CA GLN A 149 -13.12 -11.59 -1.88
C GLN A 149 -11.67 -11.18 -1.65
N ALA A 150 -10.72 -11.80 -2.35
CA ALA A 150 -9.30 -11.42 -2.25
C ALA A 150 -9.04 -9.97 -2.72
N GLU A 151 -9.76 -9.51 -3.74
CA GLU A 151 -9.73 -8.11 -4.18
C GLU A 151 -10.24 -7.15 -3.09
N ILE A 152 -11.37 -7.50 -2.46
CA ILE A 152 -11.94 -6.75 -1.33
C ILE A 152 -10.97 -6.68 -0.16
N ASP A 153 -10.35 -7.81 0.21
CA ASP A 153 -9.40 -7.89 1.32
C ASP A 153 -8.18 -7.00 1.05
N LYS A 154 -7.67 -7.01 -0.19
CA LYS A 154 -6.57 -6.14 -0.61
C LYS A 154 -6.94 -4.66 -0.54
N LEU A 155 -8.11 -4.28 -1.05
CA LEU A 155 -8.60 -2.90 -0.99
C LEU A 155 -8.85 -2.46 0.45
N SER A 156 -9.38 -3.34 1.29
CA SER A 156 -9.59 -3.07 2.72
C SER A 156 -8.27 -2.84 3.46
N GLN A 157 -7.23 -3.62 3.16
CA GLN A 157 -5.89 -3.38 3.71
C GLN A 157 -5.32 -2.03 3.24
N ALA A 158 -5.54 -1.66 1.99
CA ALA A 158 -5.09 -0.38 1.46
C ALA A 158 -5.74 0.83 2.14
N THR A 159 -6.97 0.68 2.70
CA THR A 159 -7.61 1.74 3.49
C THR A 159 -6.97 1.96 4.86
N GLN A 160 -6.23 1.00 5.38
CA GLN A 160 -5.58 1.09 6.68
C GLN A 160 -4.24 1.83 6.62
N ASN A 161 -3.54 1.79 5.48
CA ASN A 161 -2.22 2.38 5.27
C ASN A 161 -2.33 3.65 4.41
N THR A 162 -2.91 4.70 4.98
CA THR A 162 -3.13 5.96 4.26
C THR A 162 -2.08 7.01 4.50
N GLU A 163 -1.41 6.95 5.64
CA GLU A 163 -0.37 7.90 6.04
C GLU A 163 1.02 7.36 5.68
N VAL A 164 1.81 8.17 5.00
CA VAL A 164 3.22 7.89 4.76
C VAL A 164 4.06 8.78 5.67
N ARG A 165 4.84 8.14 6.53
CA ARG A 165 5.66 8.79 7.55
C ARG A 165 7.15 8.53 7.30
N SER A 166 7.98 9.46 7.78
CA SER A 166 9.44 9.32 7.73
C SER A 166 9.92 8.14 8.58
N GLU A 167 10.84 7.35 8.02
CA GLU A 167 11.50 6.24 8.71
C GLU A 167 12.81 6.66 9.41
N ILE A 168 13.29 7.87 9.10
CA ILE A 168 14.52 8.49 9.65
C ILE A 168 14.20 9.69 10.49
#